data_2b66cdb6a803fcf1612871fe59ef7410
#
_entry.id   2b66cdb6a803fcf1612871fe59ef7410
#
_cell.length_a   1.000
_cell.length_b   1.000
_cell.length_c   1.000
_cell.angle_alpha   90.00
_cell.angle_beta   90.00
_cell.angle_gamma   90.00
#
_symmetry.space_group_name_H-M   'P 1'
#
loop_
_entity.id
_entity.type
_entity.pdbx_description
1 polymer ?
#
loop_
_entity_poly.entity_id
_entity_poly.type
_entity_poly.pdbx_seq_one_letter_code
_entity_poly.pdbx_strand_id
1 'polypeptide(L)'
;MIIELLGLSATKIQSNSTTILLSPPGEKSEIKTSRFKADCVVLGNPDDKINVEPREEKLFIVDSVGEYEASGIFIYSSQTPSSGKIESLMTLLKIENITIAHLANLNQELSPKQLELFEGADILIIPVGGKGVLDAKRAKQIIEQIEPRIVIPMHFKQKGIKTEYDEKEKFFKEIGSSPSEQERIKITKKDLPQEIMEIINLNV
;
A
#
# COMPACT_ATOMS: atom_id res chain seq x y z
N MET A 1 -10.64 -4.15 -11.08
CA MET A 1 -9.18 -4.10 -10.89
C MET A 1 -8.65 -5.34 -10.20
N ILE A 2 -7.31 -5.57 -10.20
CA ILE A 2 -6.63 -6.66 -9.49
C ILE A 2 -5.57 -6.03 -8.60
N ILE A 3 -5.43 -6.50 -7.34
CA ILE A 3 -4.43 -6.04 -6.39
C ILE A 3 -3.59 -7.23 -5.94
N GLU A 4 -2.26 -7.09 -5.98
CA GLU A 4 -1.26 -8.09 -5.58
C GLU A 4 -0.22 -7.42 -4.68
N LEU A 5 0.24 -8.11 -3.61
CA LEU A 5 1.42 -7.71 -2.86
C LEU A 5 2.67 -8.34 -3.50
N LEU A 6 3.74 -7.55 -3.61
CA LEU A 6 5.00 -7.99 -4.23
C LEU A 6 6.13 -8.11 -3.21
N GLY A 7 5.86 -7.78 -1.95
CA GLY A 7 6.81 -7.84 -0.84
C GLY A 7 6.92 -6.53 -0.08
N LEU A 8 7.02 -6.60 1.24
CA LEU A 8 6.97 -5.45 2.16
C LEU A 8 5.82 -4.49 1.81
N SER A 9 6.13 -3.25 1.43
CA SER A 9 5.13 -2.26 1.01
C SER A 9 4.84 -2.27 -0.50
N ALA A 10 5.55 -3.09 -1.28
CA ALA A 10 5.40 -3.11 -2.72
C ALA A 10 4.05 -3.72 -3.12
N THR A 11 3.25 -2.94 -3.82
CA THR A 11 1.91 -3.34 -4.25
C THR A 11 1.73 -3.07 -5.74
N LYS A 12 1.15 -4.02 -6.44
CA LYS A 12 0.78 -3.91 -7.84
C LYS A 12 -0.73 -3.82 -7.97
N ILE A 13 -1.18 -2.84 -8.73
CA ILE A 13 -2.60 -2.66 -9.06
C ILE A 13 -2.73 -2.70 -10.59
N GLN A 14 -3.61 -3.56 -11.09
CA GLN A 14 -3.97 -3.63 -12.50
C GLN A 14 -5.42 -3.23 -12.69
N SER A 15 -5.65 -2.22 -13.52
CA SER A 15 -6.97 -1.72 -13.87
C SER A 15 -7.07 -1.58 -15.38
N ASN A 16 -7.96 -2.31 -15.99
CA ASN A 16 -8.06 -2.38 -17.45
C ASN A 16 -6.69 -2.70 -18.10
N SER A 17 -6.18 -1.79 -18.94
CA SER A 17 -4.87 -1.91 -19.56
C SER A 17 -3.74 -1.31 -18.73
N THR A 18 -4.03 -0.61 -17.63
CA THR A 18 -3.03 0.14 -16.85
C THR A 18 -2.50 -0.67 -15.68
N THR A 19 -1.18 -0.66 -15.49
CA THR A 19 -0.48 -1.25 -14.35
C THR A 19 0.19 -0.16 -13.53
N ILE A 20 -0.12 -0.13 -12.23
CA ILE A 20 0.44 0.79 -11.25
C ILE A 20 1.27 0.00 -10.26
N LEU A 21 2.46 0.50 -9.94
CA LEU A 21 3.28 -0.01 -8.84
C LEU A 21 3.37 1.04 -7.74
N LEU A 22 3.03 0.64 -6.53
CA LEU A 22 3.16 1.46 -5.33
C LEU A 22 4.33 0.93 -4.51
N SER A 23 5.21 1.82 -4.08
CA SER A 23 6.39 1.51 -3.27
C SER A 23 7.21 0.32 -3.80
N PRO A 24 7.54 0.25 -5.11
CA PRO A 24 8.37 -0.83 -5.62
C PRO A 24 9.72 -0.84 -4.88
N PRO A 25 10.34 -2.02 -4.70
CA PRO A 25 11.61 -2.11 -4.01
C PRO A 25 12.70 -1.36 -4.76
N GLY A 26 13.45 -0.53 -4.05
CA GLY A 26 14.65 0.13 -4.57
C GLY A 26 15.86 -0.82 -4.60
N GLU A 27 16.96 -0.39 -5.23
CA GLU A 27 18.22 -1.16 -5.34
C GLU A 27 18.78 -1.63 -3.99
N LYS A 28 18.50 -0.89 -2.91
CA LYS A 28 18.97 -1.20 -1.54
C LYS A 28 18.00 -2.09 -0.76
N SER A 29 16.87 -2.45 -1.34
CA SER A 29 15.87 -3.29 -0.68
C SER A 29 16.41 -4.71 -0.43
N GLU A 30 15.99 -5.32 0.66
CA GLU A 30 16.25 -6.74 0.93
C GLU A 30 15.46 -7.66 -0.02
N ILE A 31 14.44 -7.14 -0.68
CA ILE A 31 13.66 -7.89 -1.66
C ILE A 31 14.42 -7.90 -2.99
N LYS A 32 14.75 -9.11 -3.46
CA LYS A 32 15.25 -9.30 -4.82
C LYS A 32 14.07 -9.33 -5.78
N THR A 33 13.90 -8.25 -6.51
CA THR A 33 12.81 -8.15 -7.47
C THR A 33 13.24 -8.59 -8.87
N SER A 34 12.33 -9.30 -9.54
CA SER A 34 12.33 -9.40 -10.99
C SER A 34 12.11 -8.00 -11.61
N ARG A 35 12.46 -7.83 -12.88
CA ARG A 35 12.10 -6.60 -13.61
C ARG A 35 10.58 -6.48 -13.69
N PHE A 36 10.06 -5.36 -13.24
CA PHE A 36 8.65 -5.04 -13.40
C PHE A 36 8.44 -4.17 -14.63
N LYS A 37 7.24 -4.27 -15.20
CA LYS A 37 6.75 -3.31 -16.20
C LYS A 37 5.51 -2.64 -15.67
N ALA A 38 5.47 -1.31 -15.77
CA ALA A 38 4.35 -0.51 -15.31
C ALA A 38 4.11 0.69 -16.25
N ASP A 39 2.94 1.27 -16.13
CA ASP A 39 2.56 2.52 -16.78
C ASP A 39 2.78 3.69 -15.81
N CYS A 40 2.55 3.43 -14.52
CA CYS A 40 2.73 4.39 -13.44
C CYS A 40 3.44 3.75 -12.24
N VAL A 41 4.30 4.52 -11.60
CA VAL A 41 4.99 4.17 -10.35
C VAL A 41 4.83 5.30 -9.35
N VAL A 42 4.43 4.96 -8.11
CA VAL A 42 4.58 5.87 -6.97
C VAL A 42 5.71 5.35 -6.11
N LEU A 43 6.78 6.12 -5.95
CA LEU A 43 7.94 5.72 -5.16
C LEU A 43 7.58 5.64 -3.67
N GLY A 44 8.04 4.57 -3.00
CA GLY A 44 7.96 4.46 -1.55
C GLY A 44 8.89 5.45 -0.87
N ASN A 45 10.10 5.62 -1.40
CA ASN A 45 11.06 6.64 -1.03
C ASN A 45 11.44 7.41 -2.29
N PRO A 46 11.33 8.76 -2.30
CA PRO A 46 11.67 9.58 -3.48
C PRO A 46 13.09 9.38 -4.01
N ASP A 47 14.02 9.02 -3.14
CA ASP A 47 15.44 8.80 -3.51
C ASP A 47 15.74 7.39 -4.01
N ASP A 48 14.74 6.49 -4.05
CA ASP A 48 14.94 5.12 -4.48
C ASP A 48 15.19 5.01 -5.98
N LYS A 49 16.27 4.32 -6.33
CA LYS A 49 16.47 3.84 -7.69
C LYS A 49 15.73 2.53 -7.87
N ILE A 50 14.79 2.51 -8.77
CA ILE A 50 13.90 1.38 -9.04
C ILE A 50 14.29 0.66 -10.33
N ASN A 51 13.99 -0.64 -10.40
CA ASN A 51 14.16 -1.46 -11.61
C ASN A 51 12.78 -1.74 -12.24
N VAL A 52 12.17 -0.68 -12.78
CA VAL A 52 10.86 -0.74 -13.45
C VAL A 52 11.00 -0.21 -14.86
N GLU A 53 10.58 -1.01 -15.83
CA GLU A 53 10.53 -0.61 -17.24
C GLU A 53 9.14 -0.10 -17.61
N PRO A 54 9.03 0.86 -18.54
CA PRO A 54 7.73 1.25 -19.06
C PRO A 54 7.08 0.09 -19.82
N ARG A 55 5.75 -0.01 -19.75
CA ARG A 55 4.97 -0.95 -20.57
C ARG A 55 4.79 -0.44 -22.00
N GLU A 56 4.73 0.87 -22.13
CA GLU A 56 4.64 1.59 -23.39
C GLU A 56 5.85 2.52 -23.56
N GLU A 57 5.69 3.66 -24.21
CA GLU A 57 6.81 4.56 -24.53
C GLU A 57 7.44 5.21 -23.28
N LYS A 58 6.65 5.50 -22.23
CA LYS A 58 7.08 6.30 -21.08
C LYS A 58 6.47 5.83 -19.78
N LEU A 59 7.31 5.70 -18.76
CA LEU A 59 6.90 5.46 -17.37
C LEU A 59 6.53 6.78 -16.70
N PHE A 60 5.32 6.87 -16.10
CA PHE A 60 4.94 7.98 -15.26
C PHE A 60 5.42 7.73 -13.83
N ILE A 61 6.24 8.61 -13.29
CA ILE A 61 6.82 8.46 -11.95
C ILE A 61 6.30 9.57 -11.03
N VAL A 62 5.75 9.18 -9.89
CA VAL A 62 5.39 10.06 -8.78
C VAL A 62 6.45 9.87 -7.68
N ASP A 63 7.27 10.88 -7.47
CA ASP A 63 8.39 10.91 -6.54
C ASP A 63 8.28 12.04 -5.49
N SER A 64 7.18 12.76 -5.47
CA SER A 64 6.97 13.91 -4.60
C SER A 64 5.52 14.03 -4.11
N VAL A 65 5.33 14.86 -3.09
CA VAL A 65 3.99 15.21 -2.59
C VAL A 65 3.25 16.03 -3.64
N GLY A 66 1.99 15.71 -3.88
CA GLY A 66 1.17 16.43 -4.85
C GLY A 66 -0.06 15.67 -5.32
N GLU A 67 -0.69 16.25 -6.32
CA GLU A 67 -1.85 15.68 -6.99
C GLU A 67 -1.48 15.45 -8.45
N TYR A 68 -1.75 14.26 -8.94
CA TYR A 68 -1.37 13.82 -10.27
C TYR A 68 -2.55 13.12 -10.95
N GLU A 69 -2.54 13.13 -12.26
CA GLU A 69 -3.45 12.34 -13.08
C GLU A 69 -2.64 11.62 -14.16
N ALA A 70 -2.79 10.30 -14.24
CA ALA A 70 -2.17 9.47 -15.25
C ALA A 70 -3.15 8.39 -15.72
N SER A 71 -3.44 8.33 -17.03
CA SER A 71 -4.32 7.32 -17.64
C SER A 71 -5.71 7.23 -16.98
N GLY A 72 -6.28 8.36 -16.57
CA GLY A 72 -7.60 8.43 -15.90
C GLY A 72 -7.58 7.97 -14.43
N ILE A 73 -6.39 7.89 -13.83
CA ILE A 73 -6.19 7.57 -12.42
C ILE A 73 -5.76 8.84 -11.70
N PHE A 74 -6.49 9.22 -10.66
CA PHE A 74 -6.10 10.33 -9.81
C PHE A 74 -5.26 9.81 -8.65
N ILE A 75 -4.12 10.45 -8.41
CA ILE A 75 -3.10 10.07 -7.42
C ILE A 75 -2.86 11.27 -6.52
N TYR A 76 -3.15 11.12 -5.24
CA TYR A 76 -2.83 12.11 -4.21
C TYR A 76 -1.72 11.53 -3.36
N SER A 77 -0.53 12.11 -3.38
CA SER A 77 0.58 11.67 -2.56
C SER A 77 0.83 12.62 -1.40
N SER A 78 1.08 12.04 -0.24
CA SER A 78 1.40 12.72 1.00
C SER A 78 2.61 12.05 1.65
N GLN A 79 3.47 12.85 2.25
CA GLN A 79 4.63 12.35 2.95
C GLN A 79 4.23 11.67 4.26
N THR A 80 4.84 10.53 4.60
CA THR A 80 4.69 9.95 5.94
C THR A 80 5.18 10.94 6.98
N PRO A 81 4.51 11.05 8.14
CA PRO A 81 5.06 11.80 9.26
C PRO A 81 6.44 11.20 9.59
N SER A 82 7.46 12.03 9.70
CA SER A 82 8.83 11.56 9.88
C SER A 82 9.47 12.27 11.05
N SER A 83 10.04 11.47 11.94
CA SER A 83 10.99 11.96 12.96
C SER A 83 12.45 11.79 12.52
N GLY A 84 12.69 11.39 11.27
CA GLY A 84 14.01 11.06 10.73
C GLY A 84 14.15 11.29 9.22
N LYS A 85 15.26 10.81 8.65
CA LYS A 85 15.69 11.10 7.27
C LYS A 85 14.96 10.32 6.16
N ILE A 86 14.17 9.31 6.49
CA ILE A 86 13.50 8.46 5.48
C ILE A 86 12.06 8.90 5.40
N GLU A 87 11.77 9.69 4.40
CA GLU A 87 10.42 10.12 4.05
C GLU A 87 9.86 9.13 3.04
N SER A 88 8.67 8.64 3.31
CA SER A 88 7.97 7.71 2.44
C SER A 88 6.68 8.35 1.95
N LEU A 89 6.28 8.08 0.71
CA LEU A 89 5.06 8.62 0.14
C LEU A 89 3.88 7.68 0.40
N MET A 90 2.93 8.16 1.19
CA MET A 90 1.59 7.58 1.30
C MET A 90 0.75 8.06 0.14
N THR A 91 -0.19 7.25 -0.32
CA THR A 91 -0.93 7.54 -1.56
C THR A 91 -2.41 7.23 -1.40
N LEU A 92 -3.26 8.15 -1.85
CA LEU A 92 -4.66 7.87 -2.14
C LEU A 92 -4.84 7.80 -3.65
N LEU A 93 -5.27 6.65 -4.15
CA LEU A 93 -5.64 6.47 -5.55
C LEU A 93 -7.16 6.54 -5.70
N LYS A 94 -7.63 7.17 -6.79
CA LYS A 94 -9.02 7.04 -7.25
C LYS A 94 -9.02 6.37 -8.62
N ILE A 95 -9.55 5.16 -8.68
CA ILE A 95 -9.51 4.29 -9.86
C ILE A 95 -10.80 3.45 -9.93
N GLU A 96 -11.47 3.39 -11.09
CA GLU A 96 -12.74 2.66 -11.29
C GLU A 96 -13.82 3.02 -10.25
N ASN A 97 -13.89 4.28 -9.80
CA ASN A 97 -14.77 4.75 -8.72
C ASN A 97 -14.50 4.09 -7.35
N ILE A 98 -13.32 3.52 -7.14
CA ILE A 98 -12.85 3.00 -5.86
C ILE A 98 -11.70 3.88 -5.38
N THR A 99 -11.69 4.16 -4.08
CA THR A 99 -10.58 4.87 -3.41
C THR A 99 -9.70 3.87 -2.68
N ILE A 100 -8.38 3.95 -2.92
CA ILE A 100 -7.38 3.06 -2.31
C ILE A 100 -6.36 3.90 -1.57
N ALA A 101 -6.30 3.76 -0.25
CA ALA A 101 -5.27 4.34 0.59
C ALA A 101 -4.12 3.33 0.74
N HIS A 102 -2.89 3.72 0.38
CA HIS A 102 -1.67 2.95 0.58
C HIS A 102 -0.75 3.73 1.51
N LEU A 103 -0.53 3.21 2.72
CA LEU A 103 0.19 3.95 3.76
C LEU A 103 1.70 3.70 3.78
N ALA A 104 2.25 3.09 2.72
CA ALA A 104 3.69 2.90 2.51
C ALA A 104 4.42 2.35 3.77
N ASN A 105 5.43 3.06 4.26
CA ASN A 105 6.20 2.68 5.45
C ASN A 105 5.79 3.48 6.70
N LEU A 106 4.50 3.80 6.83
CA LEU A 106 4.00 4.55 7.98
C LEU A 106 4.41 3.89 9.30
N ASN A 107 4.96 4.68 10.24
CA ASN A 107 5.48 4.19 11.51
C ASN A 107 4.94 4.93 12.74
N GLN A 108 4.07 5.92 12.52
CA GLN A 108 3.46 6.73 13.58
C GLN A 108 2.05 7.19 13.19
N GLU A 109 1.37 7.89 14.05
CA GLU A 109 0.01 8.39 13.84
C GLU A 109 -0.05 9.36 12.65
N LEU A 110 -1.19 9.38 11.96
CA LEU A 110 -1.48 10.35 10.92
C LEU A 110 -1.75 11.73 11.54
N SER A 111 -1.27 12.78 10.91
CA SER A 111 -1.70 14.13 11.25
C SER A 111 -3.16 14.35 10.86
N PRO A 112 -3.87 15.34 11.45
CA PRO A 112 -5.27 15.61 11.11
C PRO A 112 -5.50 15.81 9.60
N LYS A 113 -4.59 16.50 8.92
CA LYS A 113 -4.65 16.73 7.47
C LYS A 113 -4.47 15.43 6.66
N GLN A 114 -3.62 14.53 7.14
CA GLN A 114 -3.44 13.23 6.49
C GLN A 114 -4.65 12.31 6.74
N LEU A 115 -5.19 12.34 7.95
CA LEU A 115 -6.41 11.61 8.24
C LEU A 115 -7.56 12.08 7.35
N GLU A 116 -7.79 13.38 7.20
CA GLU A 116 -8.78 13.96 6.28
C GLU A 116 -8.60 13.47 4.84
N LEU A 117 -7.35 13.29 4.39
CA LEU A 117 -7.06 12.77 3.04
C LEU A 117 -7.49 11.31 2.87
N PHE A 118 -7.29 10.48 3.89
CA PHE A 118 -7.49 9.02 3.80
C PHE A 118 -8.81 8.53 4.39
N GLU A 119 -9.52 9.34 5.18
CA GLU A 119 -10.81 9.00 5.78
C GLU A 119 -11.82 8.53 4.72
N GLY A 120 -12.51 7.44 5.00
CA GLY A 120 -13.51 6.86 4.11
C GLY A 120 -12.95 6.23 2.83
N ALA A 121 -11.64 5.94 2.76
CA ALA A 121 -11.09 5.16 1.66
C ALA A 121 -11.75 3.78 1.59
N ASP A 122 -12.16 3.34 0.38
CA ASP A 122 -12.80 2.03 0.21
C ASP A 122 -11.85 0.88 0.58
N ILE A 123 -10.57 0.98 0.20
CA ILE A 123 -9.54 -0.04 0.46
C ILE A 123 -8.36 0.63 1.16
N LEU A 124 -7.92 0.04 2.27
CA LEU A 124 -6.75 0.47 3.01
C LEU A 124 -5.66 -0.60 2.95
N ILE A 125 -4.48 -0.25 2.43
CA ILE A 125 -3.28 -1.08 2.41
C ILE A 125 -2.33 -0.52 3.45
N ILE A 126 -2.11 -1.27 4.55
CA ILE A 126 -1.51 -0.75 5.78
C ILE A 126 -0.37 -1.64 6.29
N PRO A 127 0.80 -1.07 6.68
CA PRO A 127 1.88 -1.84 7.29
C PRO A 127 1.50 -2.29 8.71
N VAL A 128 1.91 -3.53 9.08
CA VAL A 128 1.54 -4.13 10.38
C VAL A 128 2.71 -4.81 11.10
N GLY A 129 3.93 -4.75 10.54
CA GLY A 129 5.07 -5.58 10.99
C GLY A 129 5.86 -5.03 12.17
N GLY A 130 5.56 -3.86 12.71
CA GLY A 130 6.42 -3.24 13.72
C GLY A 130 7.84 -2.95 13.18
N LYS A 131 8.83 -2.80 14.07
CA LYS A 131 10.26 -2.64 13.66
C LYS A 131 10.51 -1.54 12.60
N GLY A 132 9.98 -0.35 12.85
CA GLY A 132 10.14 0.81 11.95
C GLY A 132 8.94 1.09 11.05
N VAL A 133 7.92 0.27 11.13
CA VAL A 133 6.57 0.54 10.60
C VAL A 133 5.54 0.38 11.73
N LEU A 134 4.26 0.58 11.44
CA LEU A 134 3.20 0.36 12.44
C LEU A 134 3.22 -1.08 12.96
N ASP A 135 3.03 -1.23 14.25
CA ASP A 135 2.69 -2.52 14.85
C ASP A 135 1.17 -2.80 14.73
N ALA A 136 0.76 -4.01 15.07
CA ALA A 136 -0.63 -4.44 14.97
C ALA A 136 -1.62 -3.53 15.71
N LYS A 137 -1.26 -3.05 16.91
CA LYS A 137 -2.11 -2.19 17.73
C LYS A 137 -2.31 -0.81 17.11
N ARG A 138 -1.23 -0.19 16.66
CA ARG A 138 -1.29 1.13 16.01
C ARG A 138 -2.01 1.04 14.65
N ALA A 139 -1.77 -0.05 13.91
CA ALA A 139 -2.48 -0.29 12.67
C ALA A 139 -3.99 -0.36 12.90
N LYS A 140 -4.46 -1.08 13.94
CA LYS A 140 -5.87 -1.13 14.33
C LYS A 140 -6.44 0.25 14.64
N GLN A 141 -5.72 1.09 15.38
CA GLN A 141 -6.16 2.45 15.69
C GLN A 141 -6.35 3.31 14.43
N ILE A 142 -5.46 3.20 13.45
CA ILE A 142 -5.59 3.92 12.17
C ILE A 142 -6.75 3.37 11.33
N ILE A 143 -6.97 2.05 11.33
CA ILE A 143 -8.11 1.43 10.66
C ILE A 143 -9.44 1.97 11.23
N GLU A 144 -9.53 2.08 12.58
CA GLU A 144 -10.69 2.64 13.25
C GLU A 144 -10.93 4.13 12.95
N GLN A 145 -9.89 4.88 12.59
CA GLN A 145 -10.01 6.29 12.18
C GLN A 145 -10.37 6.48 10.71
N ILE A 146 -9.84 5.61 9.82
CA ILE A 146 -10.07 5.71 8.37
C ILE A 146 -11.42 5.09 7.98
N GLU A 147 -11.90 4.09 8.72
CA GLU A 147 -13.15 3.36 8.49
C GLU A 147 -13.25 2.75 7.08
N PRO A 148 -12.23 2.00 6.60
CA PRO A 148 -12.25 1.42 5.26
C PRO A 148 -13.24 0.25 5.18
N ARG A 149 -13.66 -0.09 3.96
CA ARG A 149 -14.47 -1.30 3.70
C ARG A 149 -13.63 -2.56 3.61
N ILE A 150 -12.40 -2.44 3.09
CA ILE A 150 -11.43 -3.53 2.97
C ILE A 150 -10.10 -3.09 3.55
N VAL A 151 -9.46 -3.97 4.32
CA VAL A 151 -8.10 -3.79 4.81
C VAL A 151 -7.20 -4.89 4.26
N ILE A 152 -6.05 -4.51 3.70
CA ILE A 152 -4.99 -5.40 3.23
C ILE A 152 -3.75 -5.11 4.07
N PRO A 153 -3.38 -5.98 5.03
CA PRO A 153 -2.14 -5.83 5.77
C PRO A 153 -0.94 -6.09 4.87
N MET A 154 0.10 -5.27 5.02
CA MET A 154 1.37 -5.41 4.30
C MET A 154 2.55 -5.21 5.25
N HIS A 155 3.77 -5.32 4.75
CA HIS A 155 5.02 -5.02 5.48
C HIS A 155 5.12 -5.81 6.79
N PHE A 156 4.88 -7.09 6.72
CA PHE A 156 5.04 -8.08 7.78
C PHE A 156 6.24 -8.99 7.48
N LYS A 157 6.57 -9.91 8.38
CA LYS A 157 7.66 -10.86 8.21
C LYS A 157 7.49 -11.72 6.96
N GLN A 158 8.55 -11.80 6.17
CA GLN A 158 8.60 -12.56 4.91
C GLN A 158 9.89 -13.35 4.82
N LYS A 159 9.84 -14.48 4.12
CA LYS A 159 11.02 -15.33 3.92
C LYS A 159 12.10 -14.57 3.14
N GLY A 160 13.33 -14.59 3.64
CA GLY A 160 14.48 -13.96 2.99
C GLY A 160 14.70 -12.49 3.36
N ILE A 161 13.82 -11.87 4.14
CA ILE A 161 14.01 -10.57 4.76
C ILE A 161 14.77 -10.75 6.08
N LYS A 162 15.84 -9.97 6.29
CA LYS A 162 16.68 -10.02 7.49
C LYS A 162 16.05 -9.30 8.67
N THR A 163 15.32 -8.23 8.38
CA THR A 163 14.63 -7.46 9.42
C THR A 163 13.57 -8.33 10.08
N GLU A 164 13.61 -8.40 11.41
CA GLU A 164 12.69 -9.20 12.22
C GLU A 164 11.35 -8.48 12.40
N TYR A 165 10.58 -8.39 11.32
CA TYR A 165 9.20 -7.90 11.39
C TYR A 165 8.31 -8.91 12.13
N ASP A 166 7.22 -8.40 12.72
CA ASP A 166 6.16 -9.25 13.29
C ASP A 166 5.46 -10.06 12.17
N GLU A 167 5.02 -11.26 12.53
CA GLU A 167 4.18 -12.11 11.66
C GLU A 167 2.80 -11.46 11.47
N LYS A 168 2.18 -11.64 10.30
CA LYS A 168 0.84 -11.12 9.99
C LYS A 168 -0.26 -11.63 10.93
N GLU A 169 -0.08 -12.82 11.49
CA GLU A 169 -0.98 -13.45 12.46
C GLU A 169 -1.14 -12.63 13.74
N LYS A 170 -0.12 -11.87 14.13
CA LYS A 170 -0.21 -10.93 15.26
C LYS A 170 -1.23 -9.84 15.00
N PHE A 171 -1.26 -9.31 13.78
CA PHE A 171 -2.28 -8.35 13.35
C PHE A 171 -3.66 -8.98 13.27
N PHE A 172 -3.80 -10.18 12.70
CA PHE A 172 -5.08 -10.87 12.62
C PHE A 172 -5.69 -11.13 14.00
N LYS A 173 -4.85 -11.51 14.97
CA LYS A 173 -5.28 -11.68 16.36
C LYS A 173 -5.74 -10.35 16.98
N GLU A 174 -5.02 -9.26 16.74
CA GLU A 174 -5.34 -7.93 17.27
C GLU A 174 -6.66 -7.39 16.70
N ILE A 175 -6.93 -7.61 15.42
CA ILE A 175 -8.16 -7.16 14.74
C ILE A 175 -9.33 -8.12 14.96
N GLY A 176 -9.09 -9.33 15.48
CA GLY A 176 -10.12 -10.34 15.72
C GLY A 176 -10.60 -11.03 14.43
N SER A 177 -9.72 -11.23 13.45
CA SER A 177 -10.05 -11.84 12.15
C SER A 177 -9.13 -13.02 11.86
N SER A 178 -9.58 -13.93 10.99
CA SER A 178 -8.79 -15.10 10.54
C SER A 178 -9.05 -15.35 9.05
N PRO A 179 -8.64 -14.43 8.18
CA PRO A 179 -8.91 -14.53 6.75
C PRO A 179 -8.10 -15.65 6.09
N SER A 180 -8.71 -16.35 5.13
CA SER A 180 -7.98 -17.30 4.28
C SER A 180 -6.98 -16.57 3.40
N GLU A 181 -5.84 -17.21 3.15
CA GLU A 181 -4.78 -16.68 2.31
C GLU A 181 -5.15 -16.77 0.83
N GLN A 182 -4.81 -15.74 0.06
CA GLN A 182 -5.00 -15.69 -1.39
C GLN A 182 -3.85 -14.94 -2.06
N GLU A 183 -3.55 -15.26 -3.32
CA GLU A 183 -2.45 -14.63 -4.05
C GLU A 183 -2.77 -13.20 -4.49
N ARG A 184 -4.03 -12.93 -4.81
CA ARG A 184 -4.51 -11.64 -5.30
C ARG A 184 -6.00 -11.48 -5.05
N ILE A 185 -6.45 -10.24 -5.01
CA ILE A 185 -7.87 -9.92 -5.00
C ILE A 185 -8.28 -9.32 -6.36
N LYS A 186 -9.39 -9.81 -6.91
CA LYS A 186 -10.07 -9.16 -8.03
C LYS A 186 -11.33 -8.49 -7.48
N ILE A 187 -11.47 -7.19 -7.69
CA ILE A 187 -12.52 -6.39 -7.08
C ILE A 187 -13.08 -5.34 -8.04
N THR A 188 -14.37 -5.14 -7.99
CA THR A 188 -15.10 -4.04 -8.62
C THR A 188 -15.85 -3.23 -7.56
N LYS A 189 -16.39 -2.08 -7.90
CA LYS A 189 -17.16 -1.24 -6.95
C LYS A 189 -18.34 -1.98 -6.32
N LYS A 190 -18.91 -2.95 -7.02
CA LYS A 190 -20.06 -3.74 -6.53
C LYS A 190 -19.67 -4.80 -5.51
N ASP A 191 -18.41 -5.21 -5.52
CA ASP A 191 -17.88 -6.24 -4.62
C ASP A 191 -17.43 -5.65 -3.26
N LEU A 192 -17.45 -4.32 -3.11
CA LEU A 192 -17.10 -3.68 -1.84
C LEU A 192 -18.13 -4.00 -0.77
N PRO A 193 -17.70 -4.47 0.42
CA PRO A 193 -18.56 -4.72 1.57
C PRO A 193 -19.38 -3.48 1.94
N GLN A 194 -20.63 -3.65 2.31
CA GLN A 194 -21.52 -2.52 2.65
C GLN A 194 -21.74 -2.37 4.16
N GLU A 195 -21.68 -3.46 4.93
CA GLU A 195 -22.05 -3.46 6.35
C GLU A 195 -20.87 -3.81 7.27
N ILE A 196 -20.00 -4.73 6.85
CA ILE A 196 -18.90 -5.23 7.68
C ILE A 196 -17.59 -5.08 6.93
N MET A 197 -16.61 -4.45 7.56
CA MET A 197 -15.24 -4.35 7.04
C MET A 197 -14.63 -5.76 6.85
N GLU A 198 -14.01 -5.99 5.72
CA GLU A 198 -13.32 -7.24 5.42
C GLU A 198 -11.80 -7.10 5.51
N ILE A 199 -11.14 -8.09 6.09
CA ILE A 199 -9.68 -8.22 6.11
C ILE A 199 -9.29 -9.20 5.00
N ILE A 200 -8.44 -8.78 4.10
CA ILE A 200 -7.93 -9.62 2.99
C ILE A 200 -6.48 -10.01 3.27
N ASN A 201 -6.23 -11.31 3.35
CA ASN A 201 -4.89 -11.87 3.56
C ASN A 201 -4.25 -12.20 2.22
N LEU A 202 -3.44 -11.28 1.69
CA LEU A 202 -2.67 -11.54 0.48
C LEU A 202 -1.33 -12.21 0.80
N ASN A 203 -1.00 -13.22 0.01
CA ASN A 203 0.32 -13.85 0.03
C ASN A 203 1.35 -12.99 -0.72
N VAL A 204 2.66 -13.24 -0.47
CA VAL A 204 3.79 -12.54 -1.08
C VAL A 204 4.81 -13.57 -1.60
#